data_7c454120c3e21ba959f15fa01098040f
#
_entry.id   7c454120c3e21ba959f15fa01098040f
#
_cell.length_a   1.000
_cell.length_b   1.000
_cell.length_c   1.000
_cell.angle_alpha   90.00
_cell.angle_beta   90.00
_cell.angle_gamma   90.00
#
_symmetry.space_group_name_H-M   'P 1'
#
loop_
_entity.id
_entity.type
_entity.pdbx_description
1 polymer ?
#
loop_
_entity_poly.entity_id
_entity_poly.type
_entity_poly.pdbx_seq_one_letter_code
_entity_poly.pdbx_strand_id
1 'polypeptide(L)'
;YISLGSLDSSVKAVKVDGVEATADNVKNGTYPICRPFNIATKGDLSDAAKDFIAFIQSDEGQQVVTDKGCVSTGSTGAFTSGNPTGTVVIEGSSSVTPVMEKLAEAYMALNSGVTVKVQQSDSSTGMTSAIEGLCDIGMASRDVKDSEKEQGLEVTTICMDGIAVVVNNDNTVDNLSLEQIRQIFTGEVTDWSAVK
;
A
#
# COMPACT_ATOMS: atom_id res chain seq x y z
N TYR A 1 6.94 -12.18 7.07
CA TYR A 1 5.86 -11.19 7.14
C TYR A 1 5.16 -11.04 5.80
N ILE A 2 3.92 -10.60 5.81
CA ILE A 2 3.10 -10.41 4.62
C ILE A 2 2.16 -9.21 4.81
N SER A 3 1.79 -8.54 3.71
CA SER A 3 0.71 -7.55 3.73
C SER A 3 -0.60 -8.19 4.20
N LEU A 4 -1.37 -7.49 5.01
CA LEU A 4 -2.65 -7.97 5.53
C LEU A 4 -3.63 -8.32 4.40
N GLY A 5 -3.60 -7.56 3.29
CA GLY A 5 -4.40 -7.83 2.10
C GLY A 5 -4.00 -9.09 1.31
N SER A 6 -2.88 -9.72 1.66
CA SER A 6 -2.39 -10.97 1.04
C SER A 6 -2.38 -12.15 2.03
N LEU A 7 -2.85 -11.95 3.26
CA LEU A 7 -2.90 -12.98 4.29
C LEU A 7 -3.98 -14.02 3.95
N ASP A 8 -3.60 -15.30 3.98
CA ASP A 8 -4.52 -16.42 3.78
C ASP A 8 -4.24 -17.56 4.77
N SER A 9 -4.98 -18.65 4.66
CA SER A 9 -4.90 -19.82 5.56
C SER A 9 -3.67 -20.71 5.37
N SER A 10 -2.79 -20.41 4.41
CA SER A 10 -1.55 -21.18 4.18
C SER A 10 -0.50 -20.93 5.26
N VAL A 11 -0.64 -19.83 6.01
CA VAL A 11 0.25 -19.44 7.10
C VAL A 11 -0.56 -18.99 8.33
N LYS A 12 0.08 -19.03 9.50
CA LYS A 12 -0.49 -18.53 10.74
C LYS A 12 0.03 -17.13 11.04
N ALA A 13 -0.86 -16.14 11.14
CA ALA A 13 -0.52 -14.83 11.68
C ALA A 13 -0.41 -14.90 13.20
N VAL A 14 0.68 -14.39 13.77
CA VAL A 14 0.85 -14.24 15.22
C VAL A 14 0.39 -12.86 15.67
N LYS A 15 -0.10 -12.78 16.91
CA LYS A 15 -0.39 -11.49 17.57
C LYS A 15 0.91 -10.72 17.79
N VAL A 16 0.81 -9.41 17.79
CA VAL A 16 1.91 -8.52 18.16
C VAL A 16 1.49 -7.74 19.41
N ASP A 17 2.25 -7.89 20.48
CA ASP A 17 1.93 -7.32 21.81
C ASP A 17 0.49 -7.65 22.24
N GLY A 18 0.02 -8.87 21.95
CA GLY A 18 -1.32 -9.35 22.27
C GLY A 18 -2.42 -8.92 21.28
N VAL A 19 -2.10 -8.11 20.27
CA VAL A 19 -3.08 -7.59 19.30
C VAL A 19 -3.04 -8.38 17.99
N GLU A 20 -4.20 -8.75 17.48
CA GLU A 20 -4.34 -9.46 16.20
C GLU A 20 -4.12 -8.53 15.00
N ALA A 21 -3.48 -9.08 13.96
CA ALA A 21 -3.29 -8.38 12.68
C ALA A 21 -4.62 -8.36 11.90
N THR A 22 -5.46 -7.36 12.17
CA THR A 22 -6.75 -7.15 11.48
C THR A 22 -6.85 -5.72 10.95
N ALA A 23 -7.65 -5.51 9.90
CA ALA A 23 -7.90 -4.18 9.36
C ALA A 23 -8.46 -3.22 10.42
N ASP A 24 -9.36 -3.70 11.28
CA ASP A 24 -9.94 -2.89 12.36
C ASP A 24 -8.89 -2.46 13.39
N ASN A 25 -7.97 -3.37 13.78
CA ASN A 25 -6.90 -3.05 14.72
C ASN A 25 -5.84 -2.12 14.12
N VAL A 26 -5.59 -2.19 12.83
CA VAL A 26 -4.76 -1.19 12.11
C VAL A 26 -5.49 0.16 12.07
N LYS A 27 -6.79 0.16 11.73
CA LYS A 27 -7.59 1.38 11.62
C LYS A 27 -7.71 2.15 12.94
N ASN A 28 -7.88 1.44 14.05
CA ASN A 28 -8.01 2.06 15.38
C ASN A 28 -6.65 2.33 16.06
N GLY A 29 -5.52 1.99 15.38
CA GLY A 29 -4.16 2.24 15.86
C GLY A 29 -3.69 1.31 16.98
N THR A 30 -4.41 0.22 17.28
CA THR A 30 -3.99 -0.77 18.30
C THR A 30 -2.97 -1.76 17.77
N TYR A 31 -3.00 -2.10 16.46
CA TYR A 31 -1.99 -2.95 15.84
C TYR A 31 -0.76 -2.11 15.42
N PRO A 32 0.45 -2.42 15.95
CA PRO A 32 1.57 -1.49 15.86
C PRO A 32 2.35 -1.57 14.54
N ILE A 33 2.21 -2.65 13.74
CA ILE A 33 3.01 -2.84 12.53
C ILE A 33 2.16 -2.52 11.31
N CYS A 34 2.25 -1.29 10.84
CA CYS A 34 1.61 -0.84 9.61
C CYS A 34 2.52 0.15 8.88
N ARG A 35 2.20 0.38 7.61
CA ARG A 35 2.91 1.32 6.74
C ARG A 35 1.94 2.04 5.81
N PRO A 36 2.26 3.28 5.41
CA PRO A 36 1.47 3.96 4.40
C PRO A 36 1.73 3.36 3.02
N PHE A 37 0.69 3.25 2.22
CA PHE A 37 0.79 3.15 0.79
C PHE A 37 0.59 4.54 0.21
N ASN A 38 1.63 5.04 -0.43
CA ASN A 38 1.69 6.37 -0.97
C ASN A 38 1.78 6.33 -2.49
N ILE A 39 1.14 7.30 -3.12
CA ILE A 39 1.45 7.72 -4.47
C ILE A 39 2.15 9.06 -4.44
N ALA A 40 3.02 9.30 -5.42
CA ALA A 40 3.72 10.56 -5.57
C ALA A 40 3.69 11.01 -7.02
N THR A 41 3.51 12.30 -7.22
CA THR A 41 3.42 12.95 -8.53
C THR A 41 4.33 14.16 -8.58
N LYS A 42 4.69 14.61 -9.78
CA LYS A 42 5.51 15.80 -9.96
C LYS A 42 5.02 16.66 -11.14
N GLY A 43 4.91 17.95 -10.89
CA GLY A 43 4.54 18.91 -11.94
C GLY A 43 3.09 18.82 -12.40
N ASP A 44 2.85 19.26 -13.62
CA ASP A 44 1.50 19.27 -14.20
C ASP A 44 1.11 17.88 -14.71
N LEU A 45 0.09 17.32 -14.09
CA LEU A 45 -0.47 16.04 -14.50
C LEU A 45 -1.45 16.20 -15.67
N SER A 46 -1.55 15.15 -16.50
CA SER A 46 -2.61 15.03 -17.50
C SER A 46 -3.99 14.97 -16.83
N ASP A 47 -5.05 15.33 -17.57
CA ASP A 47 -6.42 15.22 -17.07
C ASP A 47 -6.77 13.76 -16.70
N ALA A 48 -6.25 12.79 -17.44
CA ALA A 48 -6.42 11.37 -17.13
C ALA A 48 -5.76 10.97 -15.80
N ALA A 49 -4.56 11.47 -15.51
CA ALA A 49 -3.88 11.19 -14.24
C ALA A 49 -4.60 11.86 -13.05
N LYS A 50 -5.05 13.11 -13.21
CA LYS A 50 -5.84 13.82 -12.19
C LYS A 50 -7.16 13.11 -11.90
N ASP A 51 -7.90 12.69 -12.92
CA ASP A 51 -9.18 11.99 -12.80
C ASP A 51 -9.00 10.62 -12.13
N PHE A 52 -7.91 9.89 -12.48
CA PHE A 52 -7.59 8.62 -11.82
C PHE A 52 -7.23 8.81 -10.33
N ILE A 53 -6.47 9.84 -9.97
CA ILE A 53 -6.17 10.16 -8.56
C ILE A 53 -7.47 10.52 -7.80
N ALA A 54 -8.37 11.29 -8.42
CA ALA A 54 -9.67 11.60 -7.85
C ALA A 54 -10.50 10.32 -7.63
N PHE A 55 -10.47 9.37 -8.56
CA PHE A 55 -11.10 8.05 -8.38
C PHE A 55 -10.49 7.28 -7.20
N ILE A 56 -9.15 7.21 -7.09
CA ILE A 56 -8.49 6.53 -5.96
C ILE A 56 -8.98 7.08 -4.61
N GLN A 57 -9.18 8.40 -4.52
CA GLN A 57 -9.60 9.08 -3.30
C GLN A 57 -11.13 9.09 -3.08
N SER A 58 -11.92 8.64 -4.03
CA SER A 58 -13.40 8.61 -3.95
C SER A 58 -13.92 7.47 -3.07
N ASP A 59 -15.24 7.48 -2.81
CA ASP A 59 -15.93 6.39 -2.11
C ASP A 59 -15.72 5.05 -2.83
N GLU A 60 -15.82 5.03 -4.16
CA GLU A 60 -15.67 3.84 -4.98
C GLU A 60 -14.22 3.32 -4.96
N GLY A 61 -13.23 4.21 -5.09
CA GLY A 61 -11.83 3.85 -5.02
C GLY A 61 -11.44 3.33 -3.63
N GLN A 62 -11.91 3.98 -2.57
CA GLN A 62 -11.65 3.54 -1.19
C GLN A 62 -12.39 2.25 -0.82
N GLN A 63 -13.51 1.92 -1.50
CA GLN A 63 -14.12 0.59 -1.40
C GLN A 63 -13.20 -0.49 -2.00
N VAL A 64 -12.63 -0.25 -3.18
CA VAL A 64 -11.63 -1.18 -3.79
C VAL A 64 -10.44 -1.39 -2.86
N VAL A 65 -9.93 -0.33 -2.24
CA VAL A 65 -8.84 -0.39 -1.23
C VAL A 65 -9.23 -1.32 -0.07
N THR A 66 -10.42 -1.15 0.47
CA THR A 66 -10.93 -1.95 1.60
C THR A 66 -11.15 -3.41 1.22
N ASP A 67 -11.70 -3.68 0.04
CA ASP A 67 -11.91 -5.04 -0.49
C ASP A 67 -10.58 -5.79 -0.70
N LYS A 68 -9.48 -5.04 -0.86
CA LYS A 68 -8.12 -5.59 -0.91
C LYS A 68 -7.46 -5.75 0.46
N GLY A 69 -8.20 -5.56 1.54
CA GLY A 69 -7.70 -5.72 2.91
C GLY A 69 -6.78 -4.61 3.40
N CYS A 70 -6.66 -3.51 2.65
CA CYS A 70 -6.00 -2.30 3.10
C CYS A 70 -6.97 -1.43 3.92
N VAL A 71 -6.43 -0.58 4.75
CA VAL A 71 -7.22 0.33 5.59
C VAL A 71 -7.35 1.69 4.92
N SER A 72 -8.58 2.06 4.56
CA SER A 72 -8.89 3.36 3.98
C SER A 72 -8.48 4.51 4.93
N THR A 73 -7.93 5.58 4.36
CA THR A 73 -7.62 6.83 5.07
C THR A 73 -8.77 7.84 5.02
N GLY A 74 -9.90 7.45 4.46
CA GLY A 74 -11.07 8.30 4.21
C GLY A 74 -11.28 8.55 2.73
N SER A 75 -12.43 9.12 2.38
CA SER A 75 -12.79 9.45 0.99
C SER A 75 -13.14 10.92 0.82
N THR A 76 -13.13 11.38 -0.41
CA THR A 76 -13.53 12.73 -0.82
C THR A 76 -15.00 12.81 -1.28
N GLY A 77 -15.74 11.69 -1.21
CA GLY A 77 -17.11 11.53 -1.67
C GLY A 77 -17.22 10.71 -2.95
N ALA A 78 -18.43 10.65 -3.51
CA ALA A 78 -18.72 9.85 -4.71
C ALA A 78 -17.90 10.32 -5.92
N PHE A 79 -17.42 9.38 -6.73
CA PHE A 79 -16.66 9.68 -7.93
C PHE A 79 -17.52 10.24 -9.05
N THR A 80 -17.04 11.29 -9.67
CA THR A 80 -17.61 11.83 -10.90
C THR A 80 -16.51 12.02 -11.92
N SER A 81 -16.52 11.22 -12.97
CA SER A 81 -15.50 11.30 -14.01
C SER A 81 -15.63 12.57 -14.86
N GLY A 82 -14.48 13.18 -15.17
CA GLY A 82 -14.35 14.19 -16.20
C GLY A 82 -14.37 13.66 -17.63
N ASN A 83 -14.50 12.33 -17.81
CA ASN A 83 -14.40 11.62 -19.09
C ASN A 83 -13.11 11.94 -19.89
N PRO A 84 -11.93 11.91 -19.26
CA PRO A 84 -10.70 12.18 -19.97
C PRO A 84 -10.36 11.04 -20.94
N THR A 85 -9.35 11.29 -21.76
CA THR A 85 -8.75 10.26 -22.63
C THR A 85 -7.23 10.27 -22.46
N GLY A 86 -6.58 9.12 -22.69
CA GLY A 86 -5.13 9.05 -22.67
C GLY A 86 -4.58 7.83 -21.94
N THR A 87 -3.29 7.89 -21.63
CA THR A 87 -2.59 6.83 -20.88
C THR A 87 -2.04 7.42 -19.59
N VAL A 88 -2.18 6.68 -18.50
CA VAL A 88 -1.55 6.96 -17.21
C VAL A 88 -0.53 5.86 -16.94
N VAL A 89 0.72 6.22 -16.73
CA VAL A 89 1.81 5.29 -16.39
C VAL A 89 2.12 5.40 -14.91
N ILE A 90 2.08 4.26 -14.24
CA ILE A 90 2.31 4.15 -12.78
C ILE A 90 3.46 3.19 -12.55
N GLU A 91 4.43 3.54 -11.74
CA GLU A 91 5.55 2.67 -11.43
C GLU A 91 5.89 2.68 -9.94
N GLY A 92 6.35 1.53 -9.42
CA GLY A 92 6.93 1.48 -8.08
C GLY A 92 6.62 0.21 -7.30
N SER A 93 6.43 0.39 -6.01
CA SER A 93 6.38 -0.66 -4.99
C SER A 93 5.57 -1.90 -5.36
N SER A 94 6.21 -3.06 -5.33
CA SER A 94 5.58 -4.37 -5.51
C SER A 94 4.47 -4.65 -4.48
N SER A 95 4.55 -4.05 -3.30
CA SER A 95 3.51 -4.20 -2.27
C SER A 95 2.25 -3.38 -2.57
N VAL A 96 2.39 -2.25 -3.27
CA VAL A 96 1.27 -1.39 -3.67
C VAL A 96 0.62 -1.91 -4.96
N THR A 97 1.39 -2.59 -5.82
CA THR A 97 0.94 -3.07 -7.13
C THR A 97 -0.40 -3.80 -7.09
N PRO A 98 -0.66 -4.78 -6.19
CA PRO A 98 -1.94 -5.53 -6.21
C PRO A 98 -3.19 -4.68 -5.95
N VAL A 99 -3.09 -3.64 -5.12
CA VAL A 99 -4.22 -2.73 -4.89
C VAL A 99 -4.33 -1.73 -6.04
N MET A 100 -3.21 -1.25 -6.57
CA MET A 100 -3.20 -0.31 -7.69
C MET A 100 -3.76 -0.91 -8.98
N GLU A 101 -3.44 -2.18 -9.27
CA GLU A 101 -4.02 -2.90 -10.40
C GLU A 101 -5.54 -3.01 -10.30
N LYS A 102 -6.08 -3.26 -9.10
CA LYS A 102 -7.53 -3.31 -8.90
C LYS A 102 -8.19 -1.93 -9.00
N LEU A 103 -7.54 -0.90 -8.51
CA LEU A 103 -7.98 0.48 -8.72
C LEU A 103 -7.99 0.85 -10.22
N ALA A 104 -6.93 0.48 -10.94
CA ALA A 104 -6.83 0.72 -12.38
C ALA A 104 -7.92 -0.04 -13.16
N GLU A 105 -8.16 -1.31 -12.83
CA GLU A 105 -9.20 -2.14 -13.44
C GLU A 105 -10.60 -1.51 -13.23
N ALA A 106 -10.92 -1.16 -11.98
CA ALA A 106 -12.21 -0.54 -11.63
C ALA A 106 -12.41 0.82 -12.32
N TYR A 107 -11.37 1.65 -12.34
CA TYR A 107 -11.41 2.94 -13.01
C TYR A 107 -11.59 2.83 -14.53
N MET A 108 -10.84 1.96 -15.19
CA MET A 108 -10.96 1.75 -16.64
C MET A 108 -12.33 1.17 -17.05
N ALA A 109 -12.99 0.43 -16.16
CA ALA A 109 -14.37 -0.02 -16.38
C ALA A 109 -15.38 1.13 -16.45
N LEU A 110 -15.11 2.24 -15.73
CA LEU A 110 -15.92 3.46 -15.76
C LEU A 110 -15.50 4.43 -16.88
N ASN A 111 -14.23 4.39 -17.29
CA ASN A 111 -13.61 5.35 -18.21
C ASN A 111 -12.88 4.63 -19.36
N SER A 112 -13.61 4.18 -20.35
CA SER A 112 -13.08 3.42 -21.49
C SER A 112 -12.11 4.22 -22.39
N GLY A 113 -12.04 5.54 -22.24
CA GLY A 113 -11.12 6.42 -22.96
C GLY A 113 -9.70 6.47 -22.35
N VAL A 114 -9.51 5.90 -21.15
CA VAL A 114 -8.22 5.92 -20.43
C VAL A 114 -7.62 4.53 -20.37
N THR A 115 -6.31 4.45 -20.56
CA THR A 115 -5.50 3.24 -20.30
C THR A 115 -4.58 3.50 -19.13
N VAL A 116 -4.73 2.75 -18.04
CA VAL A 116 -3.82 2.81 -16.88
C VAL A 116 -2.84 1.65 -16.96
N LYS A 117 -1.54 1.94 -16.93
CA LYS A 117 -0.44 0.96 -16.99
C LYS A 117 0.29 0.94 -15.65
N VAL A 118 0.22 -0.17 -14.94
CA VAL A 118 0.91 -0.36 -13.67
C VAL A 118 2.17 -1.20 -13.90
N GLN A 119 3.33 -0.64 -13.51
CA GLN A 119 4.64 -1.28 -13.63
C GLN A 119 5.20 -1.55 -12.25
N GLN A 120 5.45 -2.81 -11.96
CA GLN A 120 6.00 -3.21 -10.67
C GLN A 120 7.52 -3.04 -10.65
N SER A 121 8.00 -2.34 -9.61
CA SER A 121 9.43 -2.24 -9.27
C SER A 121 9.59 -2.18 -7.73
N ASP A 122 10.38 -1.28 -7.21
CA ASP A 122 10.48 -0.97 -5.78
C ASP A 122 10.11 0.50 -5.49
N SER A 123 9.93 0.83 -4.20
CA SER A 123 9.53 2.18 -3.80
C SER A 123 10.52 3.27 -4.22
N SER A 124 11.83 2.99 -4.20
CA SER A 124 12.84 3.98 -4.56
C SER A 124 12.86 4.23 -6.06
N THR A 125 12.74 3.17 -6.86
CA THR A 125 12.59 3.26 -8.32
C THR A 125 11.35 4.05 -8.69
N GLY A 126 10.19 3.76 -8.08
CA GLY A 126 8.95 4.50 -8.33
C GLY A 126 9.08 6.00 -8.02
N MET A 127 9.72 6.36 -6.90
CA MET A 127 9.95 7.77 -6.57
C MET A 127 10.91 8.44 -7.57
N THR A 128 11.99 7.75 -7.96
CA THR A 128 12.94 8.27 -8.97
C THR A 128 12.25 8.48 -10.32
N SER A 129 11.47 7.50 -10.78
CA SER A 129 10.72 7.59 -12.05
C SER A 129 9.75 8.77 -12.06
N ALA A 130 9.05 9.04 -10.95
CA ALA A 130 8.19 10.20 -10.83
C ALA A 130 8.97 11.52 -10.83
N ILE A 131 10.12 11.57 -10.14
CA ILE A 131 11.01 12.74 -10.12
C ILE A 131 11.54 13.06 -11.54
N GLU A 132 11.91 12.05 -12.31
CA GLU A 132 12.47 12.17 -13.65
C GLU A 132 11.41 12.31 -14.75
N GLY A 133 10.11 12.16 -14.40
CA GLY A 133 9.00 12.24 -15.36
C GLY A 133 8.90 11.03 -16.28
N LEU A 134 9.42 9.86 -15.86
CA LEU A 134 9.33 8.58 -16.57
C LEU A 134 7.99 7.87 -16.33
N CYS A 135 7.30 8.22 -15.25
CA CYS A 135 5.92 7.83 -14.98
C CYS A 135 5.11 9.05 -14.50
N ASP A 136 3.79 8.97 -14.61
CA ASP A 136 2.87 10.01 -14.12
C ASP A 136 2.70 9.92 -12.60
N ILE A 137 2.73 8.68 -12.07
CA ILE A 137 2.49 8.39 -10.66
C ILE A 137 3.52 7.37 -10.17
N GLY A 138 4.30 7.74 -9.17
CA GLY A 138 5.18 6.83 -8.45
C GLY A 138 4.46 6.17 -7.27
N MET A 139 4.78 4.90 -6.95
CA MET A 139 4.20 4.17 -5.81
C MET A 139 5.26 3.84 -4.76
N ALA A 140 4.94 4.06 -3.48
CA ALA A 140 5.79 3.66 -2.35
C ALA A 140 4.98 3.02 -1.22
N SER A 141 5.53 1.95 -0.63
CA SER A 141 5.00 1.29 0.58
C SER A 141 5.76 1.69 1.84
N ARG A 142 6.14 2.95 1.91
CA ARG A 142 6.86 3.61 3.00
C ARG A 142 6.59 5.10 2.95
N ASP A 143 6.98 5.80 4.00
CA ASP A 143 7.06 7.26 3.94
C ASP A 143 8.01 7.69 2.82
N VAL A 144 7.59 8.73 2.09
CA VAL A 144 8.42 9.37 1.09
C VAL A 144 9.46 10.22 1.82
N LYS A 145 10.73 10.01 1.48
CA LYS A 145 11.85 10.68 2.15
C LYS A 145 11.81 12.19 1.90
N ASP A 146 12.31 12.97 2.84
CA ASP A 146 12.36 14.43 2.68
C ASP A 146 13.20 14.83 1.47
N SER A 147 14.31 14.13 1.21
CA SER A 147 15.14 14.33 0.01
C SER A 147 14.41 14.02 -1.31
N GLU A 148 13.36 13.18 -1.31
CA GLU A 148 12.50 12.92 -2.46
C GLU A 148 11.45 14.04 -2.61
N LYS A 149 10.84 14.49 -1.50
CA LYS A 149 9.88 15.62 -1.48
C LYS A 149 10.53 16.93 -1.92
N GLU A 150 11.77 17.21 -1.48
CA GLU A 150 12.55 18.39 -1.87
C GLU A 150 12.80 18.48 -3.39
N GLN A 151 12.69 17.36 -4.11
CA GLN A 151 12.74 17.32 -5.57
C GLN A 151 11.40 17.64 -6.27
N GLY A 152 10.40 18.08 -5.50
CA GLY A 152 9.10 18.54 -6.00
C GLY A 152 8.04 17.45 -6.09
N LEU A 153 8.20 16.34 -5.36
CA LEU A 153 7.13 15.33 -5.28
C LEU A 153 5.99 15.82 -4.39
N GLU A 154 4.77 15.74 -4.91
CA GLU A 154 3.53 15.83 -4.15
C GLU A 154 3.09 14.43 -3.75
N VAL A 155 2.86 14.21 -2.45
CA VAL A 155 2.59 12.88 -1.88
C VAL A 155 1.15 12.78 -1.41
N THR A 156 0.49 11.70 -1.80
CA THR A 156 -0.86 11.35 -1.33
C THR A 156 -0.83 9.94 -0.73
N THR A 157 -1.22 9.81 0.53
CA THR A 157 -1.44 8.49 1.15
C THR A 157 -2.79 7.95 0.69
N ILE A 158 -2.79 6.80 0.04
CA ILE A 158 -4.01 6.18 -0.51
C ILE A 158 -4.65 5.19 0.47
N CYS A 159 -3.85 4.57 1.34
CA CYS A 159 -4.32 3.67 2.40
C CYS A 159 -3.19 3.34 3.37
N MET A 160 -3.55 2.65 4.48
CA MET A 160 -2.60 2.00 5.37
C MET A 160 -2.61 0.49 5.13
N ASP A 161 -1.43 -0.14 5.10
CA ASP A 161 -1.25 -1.58 5.00
C ASP A 161 -0.75 -2.13 6.33
N GLY A 162 -1.52 -3.03 6.94
CA GLY A 162 -1.08 -3.79 8.10
C GLY A 162 -0.09 -4.88 7.67
N ILE A 163 0.98 -5.07 8.44
CA ILE A 163 1.99 -6.09 8.17
C ILE A 163 1.82 -7.22 9.17
N ALA A 164 1.27 -8.35 8.73
CA ALA A 164 1.16 -9.54 9.56
C ALA A 164 2.52 -10.23 9.70
N VAL A 165 2.90 -10.55 10.92
CA VAL A 165 4.01 -11.47 11.19
C VAL A 165 3.46 -12.88 11.11
N VAL A 166 4.04 -13.70 10.23
CA VAL A 166 3.52 -15.03 9.92
C VAL A 166 4.53 -16.12 10.23
N VAL A 167 4.02 -17.26 10.65
CA VAL A 167 4.77 -18.48 10.91
C VAL A 167 4.09 -19.67 10.22
N ASN A 168 4.76 -20.82 10.17
CA ASN A 168 4.13 -22.06 9.72
C ASN A 168 2.95 -22.40 10.64
N ASN A 169 1.88 -23.00 10.08
CA ASN A 169 0.67 -23.38 10.83
C ASN A 169 0.95 -24.33 12.00
N ASP A 170 2.00 -25.16 11.93
CA ASP A 170 2.40 -26.07 12.99
C ASP A 170 3.27 -25.39 14.09
N ASN A 171 3.65 -24.14 13.91
CA ASN A 171 4.41 -23.39 14.92
C ASN A 171 3.51 -23.07 16.12
N THR A 172 4.02 -23.30 17.33
CA THR A 172 3.27 -23.11 18.58
C THR A 172 3.24 -21.68 19.10
N VAL A 173 4.01 -20.77 18.46
CA VAL A 173 4.04 -19.34 18.84
C VAL A 173 2.76 -18.67 18.37
N ASP A 174 2.03 -18.03 19.29
CA ASP A 174 0.77 -17.33 19.00
C ASP A 174 0.87 -15.81 19.18
N ASN A 175 1.93 -15.35 19.88
CA ASN A 175 2.16 -13.94 20.14
C ASN A 175 3.65 -13.64 20.18
N LEU A 176 4.03 -12.48 19.68
CA LEU A 176 5.38 -11.92 19.75
C LEU A 176 5.29 -10.46 20.21
N SER A 177 6.24 -10.05 21.06
CA SER A 177 6.42 -8.62 21.28
C SER A 177 7.16 -7.96 20.12
N LEU A 178 7.01 -6.65 19.98
CA LEU A 178 7.80 -5.87 18.99
C LEU A 178 9.29 -6.09 19.16
N GLU A 179 9.77 -6.20 20.41
CA GLU A 179 11.17 -6.44 20.70
C GLU A 179 11.62 -7.85 20.25
N GLN A 180 10.81 -8.89 20.49
CA GLN A 180 11.09 -10.24 19.98
C GLN A 180 11.13 -10.27 18.45
N ILE A 181 10.20 -9.56 17.79
CA ILE A 181 10.22 -9.42 16.32
C ILE A 181 11.52 -8.76 15.86
N ARG A 182 11.93 -7.64 16.51
CA ARG A 182 13.21 -6.99 16.20
C ARG A 182 14.38 -7.97 16.34
N GLN A 183 14.47 -8.69 17.45
CA GLN A 183 15.55 -9.65 17.73
C GLN A 183 15.62 -10.79 16.70
N ILE A 184 14.45 -11.29 16.26
CA ILE A 184 14.38 -12.33 15.23
C ILE A 184 14.89 -11.79 13.89
N PHE A 185 14.40 -10.60 13.47
CA PHE A 185 14.76 -10.03 12.18
C PHE A 185 16.19 -9.46 12.11
N THR A 186 16.80 -9.14 13.26
CA THR A 186 18.23 -8.75 13.35
C THR A 186 19.17 -9.94 13.53
N GLY A 187 18.62 -11.15 13.75
CA GLY A 187 19.42 -12.36 13.97
C GLY A 187 20.00 -12.51 15.38
N GLU A 188 19.51 -11.71 16.33
CA GLU A 188 19.87 -11.86 17.76
C GLU A 188 19.23 -13.12 18.36
N VAL A 189 18.05 -13.50 17.88
CA VAL A 189 17.36 -14.75 18.21
C VAL A 189 17.24 -15.58 16.93
N THR A 190 17.79 -16.79 16.97
CA THR A 190 17.85 -17.70 15.80
C THR A 190 17.12 -19.04 16.04
N ASP A 191 16.57 -19.25 17.24
CA ASP A 191 15.87 -20.47 17.62
C ASP A 191 14.55 -20.15 18.34
N TRP A 192 13.48 -20.82 17.94
CA TRP A 192 12.14 -20.63 18.51
C TRP A 192 12.06 -20.98 20.00
N SER A 193 12.94 -21.85 20.53
CA SER A 193 12.97 -22.18 21.94
C SER A 193 13.37 -20.98 22.83
N ALA A 194 14.00 -19.97 22.27
CA ALA A 194 14.35 -18.73 22.96
C ALA A 194 13.17 -17.72 22.99
N VAL A 195 12.10 -17.98 22.23
CA VAL A 195 10.89 -17.14 22.15
C VAL A 195 9.86 -17.71 23.11
N LYS A 196 9.70 -17.08 24.28
CA LYS A 196 8.76 -17.51 25.34
C LYS A 196 7.74 -16.41 25.61
#